data_ff77095d082c3fecd94e493a2688047f
#
_entry.id   ff77095d082c3fecd94e493a2688047f
#
_cell.length_a   1.000
_cell.length_b   1.000
_cell.length_c   1.000
_cell.angle_alpha   90.00
_cell.angle_beta   90.00
_cell.angle_gamma   90.00
#
_symmetry.space_group_name_H-M   'P 1'
#
loop_
_entity.id
_entity.type
_entity.pdbx_description
1 polymer ?
#
loop_
_entity_poly.entity_id
_entity_poly.type
_entity_poly.pdbx_seq_one_letter_code
_entity_poly.pdbx_strand_id
1 'polypeptide(L)'
;MKKIIACIGTFFALVALSTQAKNPYLLQTADQSAMEHWVDSVFESLSPKERIAQLLVITVRNSDTPQNRKTLQRLIQGQKIGGLLFDSGTAKDQANLTNYCQSLSKVPLMITLDGEWGLAMRLSDTPRFPVNMMLGAVQNDSLLYEYGRAVGKQCRRMGIHCLLYTS
;
A
#
# COMPACT_ATOMS: atom_id res chain seq x y z
N MET A 1 -34.43 -31.64 36.25
CA MET A 1 -33.03 -31.16 36.16
C MET A 1 -32.32 -31.53 34.86
N LYS A 2 -32.48 -32.77 34.29
CA LYS A 2 -31.79 -33.16 33.04
C LYS A 2 -32.16 -32.38 31.77
N LYS A 3 -33.39 -31.84 31.66
CA LYS A 3 -33.85 -31.05 30.50
C LYS A 3 -33.32 -29.63 30.48
N ILE A 4 -33.00 -29.02 31.62
CA ILE A 4 -32.46 -27.65 31.71
C ILE A 4 -30.99 -27.62 31.34
N ILE A 5 -30.26 -28.68 31.68
CA ILE A 5 -28.83 -28.79 31.33
C ILE A 5 -28.63 -28.96 29.81
N ALA A 6 -29.54 -29.64 29.12
CA ALA A 6 -29.50 -29.78 27.65
C ALA A 6 -29.73 -28.44 26.92
N CYS A 7 -30.63 -27.59 27.43
CA CYS A 7 -30.88 -26.29 26.83
C CYS A 7 -29.72 -25.28 27.03
N ILE A 8 -29.02 -25.33 28.15
CA ILE A 8 -27.85 -24.49 28.42
C ILE A 8 -26.66 -24.90 27.56
N GLY A 9 -26.47 -26.22 27.37
CA GLY A 9 -25.41 -26.73 26.49
C GLY A 9 -25.60 -26.35 25.01
N THR A 10 -26.84 -26.40 24.50
CA THR A 10 -27.17 -26.00 23.13
C THR A 10 -27.03 -24.46 22.91
N PHE A 11 -27.33 -23.66 23.92
CA PHE A 11 -27.18 -22.20 23.84
C PHE A 11 -25.70 -21.79 23.81
N PHE A 12 -24.84 -22.43 24.59
CA PHE A 12 -23.39 -22.22 24.54
C PHE A 12 -22.74 -22.70 23.24
N ALA A 13 -23.22 -23.78 22.65
CA ALA A 13 -22.73 -24.25 21.36
C ALA A 13 -23.11 -23.32 20.20
N LEU A 14 -24.28 -22.66 20.25
CA LEU A 14 -24.68 -21.67 19.23
C LEU A 14 -23.93 -20.32 19.36
N VAL A 15 -23.51 -19.93 20.55
CA VAL A 15 -22.72 -18.70 20.75
C VAL A 15 -21.26 -18.88 20.32
N ALA A 16 -20.74 -20.10 20.36
CA ALA A 16 -19.39 -20.39 19.91
C ALA A 16 -19.22 -20.45 18.37
N LEU A 17 -20.32 -20.44 17.61
CA LEU A 17 -20.31 -20.50 16.12
C LEU A 17 -20.42 -19.13 15.44
N SER A 18 -20.51 -18.06 16.19
CA SER A 18 -20.68 -16.73 15.63
C SER A 18 -19.57 -15.78 16.06
N THR A 19 -18.37 -15.90 15.56
CA THR A 19 -17.46 -14.77 15.31
C THR A 19 -16.11 -15.30 14.81
N GLN A 20 -16.08 -15.99 13.73
CA GLN A 20 -14.94 -15.84 12.84
C GLN A 20 -15.35 -14.85 11.75
N ALA A 21 -15.45 -13.59 12.09
CA ALA A 21 -15.24 -12.53 11.13
C ALA A 21 -13.82 -12.76 10.59
N LYS A 22 -13.72 -13.41 9.43
CA LYS A 22 -12.49 -13.42 8.65
C LYS A 22 -12.18 -11.96 8.39
N ASN A 23 -11.29 -11.39 9.20
CA ASN A 23 -10.67 -10.13 8.87
C ASN A 23 -9.92 -10.41 7.55
N PRO A 24 -10.40 -9.92 6.39
CA PRO A 24 -9.68 -10.14 5.16
C PRO A 24 -8.41 -9.32 5.29
N TYR A 25 -7.33 -9.95 5.70
CA TYR A 25 -6.02 -9.31 5.62
C TYR A 25 -5.83 -8.91 4.16
N LEU A 26 -5.81 -7.62 3.88
CA LEU A 26 -5.59 -7.05 2.54
C LEU A 26 -4.32 -7.59 1.87
N LEU A 27 -3.43 -8.19 2.65
CA LEU A 27 -2.17 -8.77 2.23
C LEU A 27 -2.20 -10.31 2.16
N GLN A 28 -3.35 -10.97 2.44
CA GLN A 28 -3.45 -12.41 2.23
C GLN A 28 -3.51 -12.72 0.73
N THR A 29 -2.57 -13.50 0.28
CA THR A 29 -2.60 -14.09 -1.06
C THR A 29 -3.40 -15.40 -1.03
N ALA A 30 -3.96 -15.76 -2.18
CA ALA A 30 -4.64 -17.05 -2.34
C ALA A 30 -3.68 -18.25 -2.25
N ASP A 31 -2.40 -18.04 -2.53
CA ASP A 31 -1.33 -19.04 -2.44
C ASP A 31 -0.26 -18.59 -1.43
N GLN A 32 -0.47 -18.95 -0.18
CA GLN A 32 0.45 -18.63 0.92
C GLN A 32 1.82 -19.30 0.73
N SER A 33 1.85 -20.54 0.22
CA SER A 33 3.09 -21.27 0.01
C SER A 33 3.96 -20.65 -1.08
N ALA A 34 3.34 -20.21 -2.18
CA ALA A 34 4.07 -19.51 -3.25
C ALA A 34 4.62 -18.17 -2.75
N MET A 35 3.87 -17.46 -1.91
CA MET A 35 4.34 -16.21 -1.30
C MET A 35 5.54 -16.44 -0.40
N GLU A 36 5.48 -17.41 0.51
CA GLU A 36 6.57 -17.73 1.43
C GLU A 36 7.82 -18.16 0.66
N HIS A 37 7.68 -19.01 -0.33
CA HIS A 37 8.79 -19.43 -1.18
C HIS A 37 9.44 -18.26 -1.94
N TRP A 38 8.63 -17.32 -2.46
CA TRP A 38 9.14 -16.11 -3.09
C TRP A 38 9.90 -15.22 -2.09
N VAL A 39 9.35 -15.01 -0.90
CA VAL A 39 9.98 -14.20 0.17
C VAL A 39 11.34 -14.80 0.55
N ASP A 40 11.40 -16.09 0.80
CA ASP A 40 12.64 -16.80 1.16
C ASP A 40 13.68 -16.69 0.05
N SER A 41 13.29 -16.92 -1.20
CA SER A 41 14.16 -16.79 -2.37
C SER A 41 14.75 -15.38 -2.50
N VAL A 42 13.95 -14.35 -2.31
CA VAL A 42 14.44 -12.95 -2.32
C VAL A 42 15.37 -12.71 -1.14
N PHE A 43 14.97 -13.11 0.06
CA PHE A 43 15.76 -12.91 1.28
C PHE A 43 17.14 -13.55 1.18
N GLU A 44 17.22 -14.80 0.70
CA GLU A 44 18.49 -15.52 0.51
C GLU A 44 19.37 -14.90 -0.56
N SER A 45 18.78 -14.27 -1.58
CA SER A 45 19.50 -13.61 -2.67
C SER A 45 20.18 -12.28 -2.27
N LEU A 46 19.84 -11.75 -1.08
CA LEU A 46 20.32 -10.46 -0.59
C LEU A 46 21.38 -10.63 0.50
N SER A 47 22.46 -9.83 0.43
CA SER A 47 23.41 -9.69 1.54
C SER A 47 22.77 -9.03 2.76
N PRO A 48 23.34 -9.17 3.98
CA PRO A 48 22.81 -8.52 5.18
C PRO A 48 22.62 -7.00 5.02
N LYS A 49 23.54 -6.33 4.34
CA LYS A 49 23.45 -4.89 4.06
C LYS A 49 22.27 -4.57 3.14
N GLU A 50 22.06 -5.36 2.11
CA GLU A 50 20.94 -5.19 1.18
C GLU A 50 19.59 -5.48 1.84
N ARG A 51 19.51 -6.48 2.73
CA ARG A 51 18.32 -6.74 3.55
C ARG A 51 17.92 -5.53 4.40
N ILE A 52 18.90 -4.87 5.03
CA ILE A 52 18.66 -3.63 5.79
C ILE A 52 18.19 -2.52 4.84
N ALA A 53 18.81 -2.38 3.66
CA ALA A 53 18.41 -1.37 2.68
C ALA A 53 16.99 -1.56 2.15
N GLN A 54 16.47 -2.80 2.09
CA GLN A 54 15.07 -3.07 1.74
C GLN A 54 14.06 -2.48 2.74
N LEU A 55 14.46 -2.14 3.95
CA LEU A 55 13.60 -1.46 4.94
C LEU A 55 13.50 0.06 4.71
N LEU A 56 14.30 0.61 3.79
CA LEU A 56 14.35 2.05 3.54
C LEU A 56 13.40 2.45 2.42
N VAL A 57 12.50 3.37 2.73
CA VAL A 57 11.68 4.12 1.77
C VAL A 57 12.24 5.53 1.71
N ILE A 58 12.73 5.95 0.56
CA ILE A 58 13.43 7.23 0.38
C ILE A 58 12.52 8.24 -0.31
N THR A 59 12.42 9.44 0.26
CA THR A 59 11.72 10.55 -0.39
C THR A 59 12.51 11.04 -1.60
N VAL A 60 11.84 11.12 -2.75
CA VAL A 60 12.44 11.49 -4.02
C VAL A 60 11.63 12.57 -4.72
N ARG A 61 12.32 13.42 -5.50
CA ARG A 61 11.64 14.43 -6.32
C ARG A 61 10.79 13.78 -7.39
N ASN A 62 9.58 14.28 -7.52
CA ASN A 62 8.69 13.92 -8.62
C ASN A 62 8.92 14.87 -9.81
N SER A 63 10.09 14.74 -10.44
CA SER A 63 10.49 15.52 -11.61
C SER A 63 11.37 14.64 -12.51
N ASP A 64 10.89 14.35 -13.72
CA ASP A 64 11.56 13.44 -14.65
C ASP A 64 12.69 14.16 -15.39
N THR A 65 13.83 14.32 -14.72
CA THR A 65 15.05 14.94 -15.25
C THR A 65 16.20 13.93 -15.30
N PRO A 66 17.20 14.12 -16.20
CA PRO A 66 18.38 13.25 -16.25
C PRO A 66 19.13 13.16 -14.92
N GLN A 67 19.25 14.29 -14.21
CA GLN A 67 19.92 14.36 -12.91
C GLN A 67 19.18 13.55 -11.85
N ASN A 68 17.83 13.64 -11.81
CA ASN A 68 17.02 12.86 -10.88
C ASN A 68 17.10 11.35 -11.21
N ARG A 69 17.00 10.99 -12.48
CA ARG A 69 17.19 9.59 -12.95
C ARG A 69 18.53 9.01 -12.51
N LYS A 70 19.61 9.78 -12.62
CA LYS A 70 20.95 9.35 -12.16
C LYS A 70 20.99 9.11 -10.64
N THR A 71 20.35 9.97 -9.87
CA THR A 71 20.22 9.80 -8.40
C THR A 71 19.45 8.53 -8.06
N LEU A 72 18.28 8.33 -8.69
CA LEU A 72 17.43 7.16 -8.49
C LEU A 72 18.16 5.86 -8.87
N GLN A 73 18.88 5.85 -10.00
CA GLN A 73 19.68 4.70 -10.41
C GLN A 73 20.71 4.32 -9.33
N ARG A 74 21.42 5.28 -8.77
CA ARG A 74 22.40 5.04 -7.70
C ARG A 74 21.75 4.46 -6.44
N LEU A 75 20.59 4.97 -6.03
CA LEU A 75 19.86 4.46 -4.88
C LEU A 75 19.35 3.03 -5.10
N ILE A 76 18.81 2.75 -6.27
CA ILE A 76 18.19 1.47 -6.59
C ILE A 76 19.23 0.40 -6.88
N GLN A 77 20.13 0.65 -7.81
CA GLN A 77 21.13 -0.35 -8.22
C GLN A 77 22.32 -0.42 -7.27
N GLY A 78 22.77 0.72 -6.73
CA GLY A 78 23.92 0.77 -5.83
C GLY A 78 23.62 0.43 -4.39
N GLN A 79 22.50 0.91 -3.85
CA GLN A 79 22.16 0.75 -2.44
C GLN A 79 21.03 -0.28 -2.19
N LYS A 80 20.29 -0.69 -3.21
CA LYS A 80 19.23 -1.70 -3.14
C LYS A 80 18.10 -1.31 -2.16
N ILE A 81 17.69 -0.05 -2.16
CA ILE A 81 16.58 0.43 -1.32
C ILE A 81 15.27 -0.30 -1.62
N GLY A 82 14.39 -0.40 -0.62
CA GLY A 82 13.12 -1.13 -0.73
C GLY A 82 11.95 -0.33 -1.28
N GLY A 83 11.99 1.00 -1.23
CA GLY A 83 10.87 1.80 -1.70
C GLY A 83 11.17 3.27 -1.94
N LEU A 84 10.20 3.93 -2.56
CA LEU A 84 10.23 5.35 -2.90
C LEU A 84 8.97 6.04 -2.39
N LEU A 85 9.15 7.22 -1.79
CA LEU A 85 8.09 8.17 -1.48
C LEU A 85 8.23 9.37 -2.44
N PHE A 86 7.28 9.50 -3.35
CA PHE A 86 7.30 10.62 -4.29
C PHE A 86 6.80 11.90 -3.64
N ASP A 87 7.56 12.97 -3.82
CA ASP A 87 7.20 14.34 -3.46
C ASP A 87 6.20 14.93 -4.48
N SER A 88 5.79 16.18 -4.27
CA SER A 88 4.83 16.87 -5.14
C SER A 88 5.33 17.01 -6.57
N GLY A 89 4.41 16.93 -7.54
CA GLY A 89 4.70 17.03 -8.96
C GLY A 89 3.49 16.70 -9.84
N THR A 90 3.73 16.09 -10.99
CA THR A 90 2.67 15.63 -11.90
C THR A 90 2.52 14.12 -11.90
N ALA A 91 1.31 13.63 -12.18
CA ALA A 91 1.05 12.19 -12.35
C ALA A 91 1.87 11.62 -13.52
N LYS A 92 2.06 12.40 -14.57
CA LYS A 92 2.87 11.99 -15.73
C LYS A 92 4.33 11.73 -15.33
N ASP A 93 4.96 12.65 -14.62
CA ASP A 93 6.34 12.49 -14.19
C ASP A 93 6.50 11.32 -13.22
N GLN A 94 5.57 11.18 -12.26
CA GLN A 94 5.59 10.06 -11.35
C GLN A 94 5.43 8.71 -12.08
N ALA A 95 4.51 8.60 -13.03
CA ALA A 95 4.33 7.36 -13.79
C ALA A 95 5.61 6.98 -14.56
N ASN A 96 6.24 7.95 -15.23
CA ASN A 96 7.49 7.76 -15.95
C ASN A 96 8.62 7.32 -15.01
N LEU A 97 8.78 8.01 -13.88
CA LEU A 97 9.79 7.69 -12.87
C LEU A 97 9.53 6.33 -12.20
N THR A 98 8.28 6.02 -11.87
CA THR A 98 7.90 4.71 -11.32
C THR A 98 8.31 3.59 -12.26
N ASN A 99 7.93 3.67 -13.54
CA ASN A 99 8.29 2.67 -14.55
C ASN A 99 9.82 2.56 -14.70
N TYR A 100 10.50 3.68 -14.77
CA TYR A 100 11.96 3.71 -14.84
C TYR A 100 12.61 3.04 -13.62
N CYS A 101 12.18 3.40 -12.41
CA CYS A 101 12.72 2.84 -11.17
C CYS A 101 12.45 1.34 -11.04
N GLN A 102 11.24 0.90 -11.36
CA GLN A 102 10.90 -0.52 -11.35
C GLN A 102 11.73 -1.32 -12.38
N SER A 103 12.03 -0.76 -13.55
CA SER A 103 12.87 -1.42 -14.54
C SER A 103 14.33 -1.59 -14.10
N LEU A 104 14.81 -0.77 -13.16
CA LEU A 104 16.16 -0.85 -12.60
C LEU A 104 16.26 -1.80 -11.39
N SER A 105 15.14 -2.08 -10.76
CA SER A 105 15.13 -2.80 -9.49
C SER A 105 15.09 -4.31 -9.70
N LYS A 106 15.96 -5.04 -8.98
CA LYS A 106 15.95 -6.50 -8.97
C LYS A 106 14.80 -7.04 -8.09
N VAL A 107 14.52 -6.38 -6.99
CA VAL A 107 13.36 -6.64 -6.11
C VAL A 107 12.36 -5.51 -6.34
N PRO A 108 11.08 -5.79 -6.61
CA PRO A 108 10.08 -4.75 -6.85
C PRO A 108 10.06 -3.70 -5.74
N LEU A 109 10.09 -2.41 -6.11
CA LEU A 109 10.08 -1.31 -5.17
C LEU A 109 8.68 -1.06 -4.62
N MET A 110 8.58 -0.77 -3.33
CA MET A 110 7.37 -0.23 -2.73
C MET A 110 7.22 1.25 -3.13
N ILE A 111 6.17 1.59 -3.85
CA ILE A 111 5.87 2.98 -4.22
C ILE A 111 4.85 3.53 -3.25
N THR A 112 5.20 4.64 -2.61
CA THR A 112 4.34 5.30 -1.63
C THR A 112 4.11 6.76 -2.01
N LEU A 113 3.02 7.33 -1.53
CA LEU A 113 2.65 8.73 -1.68
C LEU A 113 2.02 9.22 -0.37
N ASP A 114 2.37 10.39 0.08
CA ASP A 114 1.65 11.08 1.14
C ASP A 114 0.38 11.69 0.53
N GLY A 115 -0.75 11.02 0.71
CA GLY A 115 -2.00 11.33 0.01
C GLY A 115 -3.23 11.14 0.87
N GLU A 116 -3.29 11.78 2.04
CA GLU A 116 -4.34 11.62 3.06
C GLU A 116 -5.76 11.82 2.53
N TRP A 117 -5.93 12.71 1.57
CA TRP A 117 -7.22 12.99 0.93
C TRP A 117 -7.21 12.72 -0.59
N GLY A 118 -6.31 11.83 -1.03
CA GLY A 118 -6.17 11.42 -2.43
C GLY A 118 -4.93 12.00 -3.11
N LEU A 119 -4.72 11.59 -4.36
CA LEU A 119 -3.48 11.88 -5.09
C LEU A 119 -3.24 13.37 -5.32
N ALA A 120 -4.33 14.16 -5.43
CA ALA A 120 -4.23 15.61 -5.64
C ALA A 120 -3.57 16.38 -4.47
N MET A 121 -3.34 15.73 -3.34
CA MET A 121 -2.50 16.29 -2.28
C MET A 121 -1.06 16.53 -2.77
N ARG A 122 -0.56 15.70 -3.67
CA ARG A 122 0.81 15.77 -4.21
C ARG A 122 0.87 15.93 -5.74
N LEU A 123 -0.13 15.43 -6.47
CA LEU A 123 -0.14 15.41 -7.92
C LEU A 123 -1.10 16.46 -8.48
N SER A 124 -0.54 17.53 -9.03
CA SER A 124 -1.28 18.73 -9.43
C SER A 124 -2.28 18.52 -10.58
N ASP A 125 -2.11 17.46 -11.37
CA ASP A 125 -2.91 17.10 -12.54
C ASP A 125 -3.88 15.95 -12.29
N THR A 126 -4.22 15.67 -11.03
CA THR A 126 -5.19 14.64 -10.64
C THR A 126 -6.47 15.25 -10.04
N PRO A 127 -7.61 14.53 -10.10
CA PRO A 127 -8.85 15.00 -9.50
C PRO A 127 -8.70 15.27 -8.00
N ARG A 128 -9.16 16.44 -7.57
CA ARG A 128 -9.13 16.84 -6.17
C ARG A 128 -10.39 16.39 -5.45
N PHE A 129 -10.21 15.72 -4.32
CA PHE A 129 -11.27 15.35 -3.39
C PHE A 129 -11.31 16.29 -2.17
N PRO A 130 -12.41 16.29 -1.40
CA PRO A 130 -12.49 16.98 -0.12
C PRO A 130 -11.43 16.46 0.86
N VAL A 131 -10.96 17.33 1.74
CA VAL A 131 -10.07 16.93 2.85
C VAL A 131 -10.82 16.09 3.89
N ASN A 132 -10.10 15.30 4.68
CA ASN A 132 -10.68 14.33 5.61
C ASN A 132 -11.69 14.94 6.59
N MET A 133 -11.45 16.15 7.08
CA MET A 133 -12.38 16.85 7.96
C MET A 133 -13.75 17.12 7.29
N MET A 134 -13.75 17.46 6.00
CA MET A 134 -14.98 17.64 5.22
C MET A 134 -15.69 16.31 4.96
N LEU A 135 -14.92 15.26 4.71
CA LEU A 135 -15.46 13.90 4.55
C LEU A 135 -16.15 13.41 5.83
N GLY A 136 -15.61 13.77 7.00
CA GLY A 136 -16.22 13.47 8.31
C GLY A 136 -17.61 14.08 8.52
N ALA A 137 -17.98 15.12 7.77
CA ALA A 137 -19.33 15.73 7.80
C ALA A 137 -20.35 15.03 6.88
N VAL A 138 -19.89 14.09 6.03
CA VAL A 138 -20.76 13.36 5.10
C VAL A 138 -21.54 12.30 5.85
N GLN A 139 -22.89 12.37 5.79
CA GLN A 139 -23.79 11.45 6.47
C GLN A 139 -24.09 10.17 5.67
N ASN A 140 -23.64 10.09 4.42
CA ASN A 140 -23.92 8.97 3.53
C ASN A 140 -22.64 8.12 3.33
N ASP A 141 -22.59 6.98 4.01
CA ASP A 141 -21.46 6.05 3.96
C ASP A 141 -21.16 5.52 2.54
N SER A 142 -22.19 5.44 1.68
CA SER A 142 -21.98 5.03 0.28
C SER A 142 -21.12 6.02 -0.48
N LEU A 143 -21.22 7.32 -0.21
CA LEU A 143 -20.37 8.34 -0.82
C LEU A 143 -18.93 8.23 -0.32
N LEU A 144 -18.73 7.93 0.97
CA LEU A 144 -17.39 7.68 1.53
C LEU A 144 -16.75 6.43 0.93
N TYR A 145 -17.54 5.38 0.74
CA TYR A 145 -17.07 4.17 0.05
C TYR A 145 -16.66 4.45 -1.39
N GLU A 146 -17.48 5.18 -2.16
CA GLU A 146 -17.18 5.55 -3.54
C GLU A 146 -15.93 6.45 -3.64
N TYR A 147 -15.75 7.37 -2.70
CA TYR A 147 -14.53 8.16 -2.57
C TYR A 147 -13.30 7.24 -2.41
N GLY A 148 -13.32 6.34 -1.42
CA GLY A 148 -12.22 5.40 -1.20
C GLY A 148 -11.94 4.52 -2.42
N ARG A 149 -13.02 4.06 -3.09
CA ARG A 149 -12.93 3.29 -4.34
C ARG A 149 -12.28 4.10 -5.49
N ALA A 150 -12.62 5.37 -5.61
CA ALA A 150 -12.05 6.26 -6.63
C ALA A 150 -10.55 6.49 -6.39
N VAL A 151 -10.15 6.79 -5.15
CA VAL A 151 -8.75 6.95 -4.76
C VAL A 151 -7.99 5.65 -4.98
N GLY A 152 -8.53 4.51 -4.56
CA GLY A 152 -7.90 3.20 -4.77
C GLY A 152 -7.69 2.85 -6.25
N LYS A 153 -8.62 3.23 -7.14
CA LYS A 153 -8.45 3.08 -8.60
C LYS A 153 -7.32 3.97 -9.13
N GLN A 154 -7.23 5.21 -8.64
CA GLN A 154 -6.13 6.12 -9.01
C GLN A 154 -4.78 5.54 -8.57
N CYS A 155 -4.64 5.09 -7.31
CA CYS A 155 -3.43 4.46 -6.81
C CYS A 155 -3.00 3.27 -7.65
N ARG A 156 -3.93 2.38 -7.95
CA ARG A 156 -3.65 1.19 -8.78
C ARG A 156 -3.17 1.58 -10.18
N ARG A 157 -3.79 2.59 -10.81
CA ARG A 157 -3.38 3.07 -12.13
C ARG A 157 -1.99 3.69 -12.13
N MET A 158 -1.61 4.33 -11.02
CA MET A 158 -0.32 5.00 -10.83
C MET A 158 0.80 4.07 -10.30
N GLY A 159 0.47 2.81 -10.01
CA GLY A 159 1.42 1.88 -9.39
C GLY A 159 1.79 2.24 -7.96
N ILE A 160 0.91 2.94 -7.23
CA ILE A 160 1.09 3.30 -5.84
C ILE A 160 0.55 2.17 -4.96
N HIS A 161 1.40 1.63 -4.10
CA HIS A 161 1.08 0.51 -3.21
C HIS A 161 0.54 0.97 -1.86
N CYS A 162 0.97 2.14 -1.40
CA CYS A 162 0.58 2.66 -0.08
C CYS A 162 0.40 4.18 -0.12
N LEU A 163 -0.74 4.66 0.36
CA LEU A 163 -0.93 6.06 0.72
C LEU A 163 -0.58 6.24 2.20
N LEU A 164 0.41 7.06 2.46
CA LEU A 164 0.78 7.42 3.82
C LEU A 164 -0.17 8.49 4.35
N TYR A 165 -0.41 8.47 5.65
CA TYR A 165 -1.13 9.50 6.37
C TYR A 165 -0.49 9.70 7.74
N THR A 166 -0.57 10.91 8.27
CA THR A 166 0.05 11.30 9.55
C THR A 166 -0.92 11.96 10.52
N SER A 167 -2.13 12.22 10.06
CA SER A 167 -3.17 12.90 10.86
C SER A 167 -4.42 12.07 11.05
#